data_90907b1eb0d89660109e3a4311f27036
#
_entry.id   90907b1eb0d89660109e3a4311f27036
#
_cell.length_a   1.000
_cell.length_b   1.000
_cell.length_c   1.000
_cell.angle_alpha   90.00
_cell.angle_beta   90.00
_cell.angle_gamma   90.00
#
_symmetry.space_group_name_H-M   'P 1'
#
loop_
_entity.id
_entity.type
_entity.pdbx_description
1 polymer ?
#
loop_
_entity_poly.entity_id
_entity_poly.type
_entity_poly.pdbx_seq_one_letter_code
_entity_poly.pdbx_strand_id
1 'polypeptide(L)'
;MKTYKQNETPEFEMIRAAAPEEEGARQYYFIEEAKILWKQQFESMVDSGEATERYEGSLLSELQAEGKYGTFHISTFGCQMNARVSENLCGILEQIGLKEVESENADLVLYNTCTVRDNANQKVYGRLGYLQTLKKKRPGMMISLCGCMMQEPSVIEKIQKSYSYVDLIFGTHNILDRKSVV
;
A
#
# COMPACT_ATOMS: atom_id res chain seq x y z
N MET A 1 -16.59 -7.95 -0.47
CA MET A 1 -15.22 -7.75 -0.87
C MET A 1 -15.25 -7.09 -2.22
N LYS A 2 -14.71 -5.90 -2.34
CA LYS A 2 -14.20 -5.47 -3.62
C LYS A 2 -12.96 -6.32 -3.85
N THR A 3 -13.10 -7.49 -4.46
CA THR A 3 -12.03 -8.03 -5.28
C THR A 3 -11.56 -6.85 -6.09
N TYR A 4 -10.31 -6.53 -6.02
CA TYR A 4 -9.73 -5.50 -6.85
C TYR A 4 -9.76 -5.95 -8.31
N LYS A 5 -10.95 -5.94 -8.87
CA LYS A 5 -11.22 -5.71 -10.27
C LYS A 5 -11.03 -4.23 -10.61
N GLN A 6 -10.29 -3.51 -9.78
CA GLN A 6 -9.91 -2.12 -10.01
C GLN A 6 -9.04 -1.95 -11.24
N ASN A 7 -8.50 -3.03 -11.71
CA ASN A 7 -7.76 -3.07 -12.95
C ASN A 7 -8.68 -3.05 -14.19
N GLU A 8 -9.98 -2.87 -14.00
CA GLU A 8 -10.97 -2.78 -15.07
C GLU A 8 -11.52 -1.35 -15.24
N THR A 9 -10.95 -0.32 -14.59
CA THR A 9 -11.31 1.05 -14.94
C THR A 9 -10.70 1.41 -16.30
N PRO A 10 -11.41 2.17 -17.16
CA PRO A 10 -10.88 2.59 -18.46
C PRO A 10 -9.50 3.27 -18.35
N GLU A 11 -9.28 4.05 -17.31
CA GLU A 11 -8.00 4.72 -17.03
C GLU A 11 -6.87 3.72 -16.76
N PHE A 12 -7.13 2.69 -15.95
CA PHE A 12 -6.13 1.66 -15.66
C PHE A 12 -5.80 0.82 -16.90
N GLU A 13 -6.80 0.48 -17.71
CA GLU A 13 -6.61 -0.23 -18.97
C GLU A 13 -5.78 0.61 -19.96
N MET A 14 -5.99 1.92 -20.01
CA MET A 14 -5.16 2.83 -20.82
C MET A 14 -3.71 2.84 -20.34
N ILE A 15 -3.48 2.99 -19.02
CA ILE A 15 -2.15 2.95 -18.41
C ILE A 15 -1.47 1.60 -18.71
N ARG A 16 -2.19 0.50 -18.56
CA ARG A 16 -1.70 -0.83 -18.84
C ARG A 16 -1.34 -1.06 -20.30
N ALA A 17 -2.17 -0.58 -21.21
CA ALA A 17 -1.96 -0.70 -22.66
C ALA A 17 -0.76 0.13 -23.14
N ALA A 18 -0.49 1.28 -22.49
CA ALA A 18 0.65 2.14 -22.80
C ALA A 18 1.97 1.66 -22.17
N ALA A 19 1.94 0.68 -21.26
CA ALA A 19 3.14 0.20 -20.57
C ALA A 19 4.09 -0.53 -21.53
N PRO A 20 5.41 -0.29 -21.44
CA PRO A 20 6.42 -0.98 -22.23
C PRO A 20 6.38 -2.51 -22.04
N GLU A 21 6.81 -3.27 -23.03
CA GLU A 21 6.89 -4.74 -22.94
C GLU A 21 8.09 -5.20 -22.11
N GLU A 22 9.19 -4.45 -22.14
CA GLU A 22 10.39 -4.75 -21.37
C GLU A 22 10.15 -4.60 -19.87
N GLU A 23 10.49 -5.63 -19.08
CA GLU A 23 10.14 -5.73 -17.66
C GLU A 23 10.70 -4.55 -16.83
N GLY A 24 11.95 -4.17 -17.01
CA GLY A 24 12.57 -3.07 -16.29
C GLY A 24 11.95 -1.71 -16.62
N ALA A 25 11.73 -1.43 -17.91
CA ALA A 25 11.07 -0.22 -18.38
C ALA A 25 9.61 -0.16 -17.91
N ARG A 26 8.96 -1.31 -17.86
CA ARG A 26 7.58 -1.46 -17.41
C ARG A 26 7.42 -1.17 -15.90
N GLN A 27 8.35 -1.65 -15.07
CA GLN A 27 8.35 -1.35 -13.64
C GLN A 27 8.51 0.16 -13.40
N TYR A 28 9.47 0.77 -14.07
CA TYR A 28 9.68 2.22 -14.00
C TYR A 28 8.44 3.01 -14.43
N TYR A 29 7.84 2.61 -15.55
CA TYR A 29 6.61 3.23 -16.07
C TYR A 29 5.50 3.25 -15.01
N PHE A 30 5.23 2.14 -14.31
CA PHE A 30 4.16 2.11 -13.30
C PHE A 30 4.50 2.90 -12.04
N ILE A 31 5.78 3.00 -11.68
CA ILE A 31 6.22 3.87 -10.57
C ILE A 31 5.91 5.33 -10.92
N GLU A 32 6.22 5.76 -12.14
CA GLU A 32 5.96 7.13 -12.59
C GLU A 32 4.44 7.41 -12.68
N GLU A 33 3.65 6.48 -13.20
CA GLU A 33 2.19 6.62 -13.25
C GLU A 33 1.57 6.70 -11.84
N ALA A 34 2.02 5.85 -10.92
CA ALA A 34 1.58 5.91 -9.53
C ALA A 34 1.96 7.25 -8.88
N LYS A 35 3.16 7.76 -9.14
CA LYS A 35 3.62 9.06 -8.65
C LYS A 35 2.74 10.20 -9.16
N ILE A 36 2.36 10.18 -10.44
CA ILE A 36 1.45 11.18 -11.02
C ILE A 36 0.10 11.16 -10.31
N LEU A 37 -0.47 9.98 -10.07
CA LEU A 37 -1.76 9.84 -9.40
C LEU A 37 -1.72 10.33 -7.94
N TRP A 38 -0.67 9.97 -7.19
CA TRP A 38 -0.49 10.45 -5.82
C TRP A 38 -0.31 11.96 -5.77
N LYS A 39 0.46 12.52 -6.70
CA LYS A 39 0.65 13.97 -6.83
C LYS A 39 -0.67 14.69 -7.10
N GLN A 40 -1.45 14.24 -8.07
CA GLN A 40 -2.75 14.84 -8.41
C GLN A 40 -3.70 14.79 -7.21
N GLN A 41 -3.77 13.67 -6.51
CA GLN A 41 -4.59 13.53 -5.31
C GLN A 41 -4.12 14.49 -4.20
N PHE A 42 -2.82 14.60 -3.96
CA PHE A 42 -2.25 15.49 -2.96
C PHE A 42 -2.56 16.96 -3.29
N GLU A 43 -2.33 17.40 -4.52
CA GLU A 43 -2.64 18.74 -4.99
C GLU A 43 -4.13 19.08 -4.81
N SER A 44 -5.02 18.15 -5.15
CA SER A 44 -6.46 18.31 -4.93
C SER A 44 -6.82 18.45 -3.44
N MET A 45 -6.17 17.70 -2.54
CA MET A 45 -6.36 17.83 -1.11
C MET A 45 -5.83 19.16 -0.55
N VAL A 46 -4.72 19.66 -1.10
CA VAL A 46 -4.18 20.98 -0.73
C VAL A 46 -5.13 22.08 -1.16
N ASP A 47 -5.63 22.03 -2.39
CA ASP A 47 -6.54 23.04 -2.95
C ASP A 47 -7.89 23.07 -2.24
N SER A 48 -8.41 21.92 -1.81
CA SER A 48 -9.67 21.82 -1.04
C SER A 48 -9.53 22.16 0.45
N GLY A 49 -8.30 22.24 0.97
CA GLY A 49 -8.01 22.40 2.40
C GLY A 49 -8.02 21.09 3.20
N GLU A 50 -8.40 19.95 2.59
CA GLU A 50 -8.42 18.64 3.24
C GLU A 50 -7.03 18.22 3.75
N ALA A 51 -5.96 18.60 3.05
CA ALA A 51 -4.59 18.29 3.46
C ALA A 51 -4.24 18.85 4.84
N THR A 52 -4.74 20.02 5.20
CA THR A 52 -4.52 20.64 6.51
C THR A 52 -5.18 19.87 7.64
N GLU A 53 -6.34 19.27 7.39
CA GLU A 53 -7.03 18.41 8.35
C GLU A 53 -6.39 17.01 8.44
N ARG A 54 -5.86 16.54 7.32
CA ARG A 54 -5.28 15.20 7.19
C ARG A 54 -3.88 15.08 7.80
N TYR A 55 -3.03 16.08 7.61
CA TYR A 55 -1.64 16.08 8.05
C TYR A 55 -1.43 17.03 9.23
N GLU A 56 -1.32 16.46 10.41
CA GLU A 56 -1.20 17.20 11.66
C GLU A 56 0.18 17.83 11.85
N GLY A 57 0.24 18.95 12.55
CA GLY A 57 1.49 19.62 12.91
C GLY A 57 2.27 20.15 11.71
N SER A 58 3.57 19.86 11.66
CA SER A 58 4.48 20.28 10.57
C SER A 58 4.46 19.37 9.35
N LEU A 59 3.73 18.25 9.41
CA LEU A 59 3.81 17.18 8.40
C LEU A 59 3.45 17.66 6.99
N LEU A 60 2.40 18.48 6.84
CA LEU A 60 2.04 19.05 5.54
C LEU A 60 3.17 19.89 4.94
N SER A 61 3.78 20.76 5.76
CA SER A 61 4.90 21.62 5.34
C SER A 61 6.13 20.78 4.98
N GLU A 62 6.39 19.71 5.73
CA GLU A 62 7.48 18.76 5.43
C GLU A 62 7.26 18.05 4.10
N LEU A 63 6.03 17.52 3.85
CA LEU A 63 5.70 16.88 2.60
C LEU A 63 5.90 17.82 1.40
N GLN A 64 5.43 19.06 1.52
CA GLN A 64 5.60 20.08 0.48
C GLN A 64 7.07 20.43 0.24
N ALA A 65 7.86 20.62 1.30
CA ALA A 65 9.27 20.95 1.22
C ALA A 65 10.11 19.82 0.60
N GLU A 66 9.75 18.56 0.89
CA GLU A 66 10.44 17.37 0.38
C GLU A 66 9.91 16.91 -1.00
N GLY A 67 8.88 17.55 -1.54
CA GLY A 67 8.22 17.13 -2.78
C GLY A 67 7.56 15.76 -2.65
N LYS A 68 6.98 15.46 -1.50
CA LYS A 68 6.24 14.24 -1.20
C LYS A 68 4.73 14.47 -1.30
N TYR A 69 4.00 13.43 -1.65
CA TYR A 69 2.58 13.50 -2.02
C TYR A 69 1.68 12.66 -1.11
N GLY A 70 2.18 12.22 0.01
CA GLY A 70 1.47 11.42 0.99
C GLY A 70 2.43 10.68 1.92
N THR A 71 1.85 9.86 2.80
CA THR A 71 2.59 9.13 3.83
C THR A 71 2.35 7.63 3.72
N PHE A 72 3.35 6.84 4.12
CA PHE A 72 3.19 5.39 4.28
C PHE A 72 3.82 4.88 5.56
N HIS A 73 3.32 3.74 6.03
CA HIS A 73 3.85 2.99 7.16
C HIS A 73 4.00 1.53 6.79
N ILE A 74 5.16 0.93 7.07
CA ILE A 74 5.41 -0.50 6.89
C ILE A 74 5.66 -1.15 8.25
N SER A 75 4.89 -2.19 8.56
CA SER A 75 5.16 -3.08 9.70
C SER A 75 5.54 -4.47 9.22
N THR A 76 6.67 -4.98 9.70
CA THR A 76 7.18 -6.32 9.35
C THR A 76 6.90 -7.31 10.47
N PHE A 77 6.06 -8.30 10.18
CA PHE A 77 5.74 -9.41 11.09
C PHE A 77 6.38 -10.70 10.57
N GLY A 78 7.69 -10.88 10.80
CA GLY A 78 8.33 -12.05 10.24
C GLY A 78 9.82 -12.21 10.52
N CYS A 79 10.52 -12.85 9.58
CA CYS A 79 11.93 -13.15 9.62
C CYS A 79 12.77 -12.09 8.88
N GLN A 80 14.10 -12.29 8.83
CA GLN A 80 15.01 -11.38 8.11
C GLN A 80 14.68 -11.24 6.61
N MET A 81 14.14 -12.30 6.00
CA MET A 81 13.72 -12.27 4.60
C MET A 81 12.57 -11.26 4.38
N ASN A 82 11.62 -11.20 5.32
CA ASN A 82 10.56 -10.20 5.28
C ASN A 82 11.11 -8.78 5.47
N ALA A 83 12.14 -8.58 6.32
CA ALA A 83 12.77 -7.28 6.49
C ALA A 83 13.33 -6.74 5.16
N ARG A 84 14.06 -7.58 4.41
CA ARG A 84 14.59 -7.19 3.10
C ARG A 84 13.50 -6.86 2.07
N VAL A 85 12.40 -7.61 2.10
CA VAL A 85 11.22 -7.31 1.26
C VAL A 85 10.64 -5.95 1.63
N SER A 86 10.53 -5.66 2.93
CA SER A 86 10.04 -4.37 3.41
C SER A 86 10.95 -3.20 2.99
N GLU A 87 12.28 -3.38 3.05
CA GLU A 87 13.25 -2.38 2.56
C GLU A 87 13.04 -2.07 1.07
N ASN A 88 12.85 -3.11 0.24
CA ASN A 88 12.59 -2.92 -1.20
C ASN A 88 11.26 -2.19 -1.44
N LEU A 89 10.21 -2.55 -0.69
CA LEU A 89 8.91 -1.89 -0.79
C LEU A 89 8.98 -0.43 -0.34
N CYS A 90 9.72 -0.15 0.74
CA CYS A 90 10.00 1.21 1.20
C CYS A 90 10.63 2.04 0.06
N GLY A 91 11.69 1.53 -0.58
CA GLY A 91 12.32 2.20 -1.72
C GLY A 91 11.37 2.47 -2.90
N ILE A 92 10.47 1.54 -3.20
CA ILE A 92 9.45 1.74 -4.26
C ILE A 92 8.46 2.83 -3.86
N LEU A 93 7.97 2.81 -2.61
CA LEU A 93 6.99 3.79 -2.12
C LEU A 93 7.60 5.20 -2.05
N GLU A 94 8.89 5.31 -1.68
CA GLU A 94 9.61 6.58 -1.73
C GLU A 94 9.79 7.11 -3.16
N GLN A 95 10.03 6.23 -4.14
CA GLN A 95 10.10 6.61 -5.56
C GLN A 95 8.74 7.08 -6.09
N ILE A 96 7.64 6.52 -5.62
CA ILE A 96 6.28 6.99 -5.91
C ILE A 96 6.02 8.39 -5.34
N GLY A 97 6.86 8.86 -4.43
CA GLY A 97 6.74 10.18 -3.81
C GLY A 97 6.01 10.15 -2.47
N LEU A 98 5.98 9.01 -1.79
CA LEU A 98 5.46 8.92 -0.43
C LEU A 98 6.59 9.10 0.60
N LYS A 99 6.25 9.55 1.81
CA LYS A 99 7.14 9.69 2.95
C LYS A 99 6.83 8.60 3.98
N GLU A 100 7.86 7.88 4.45
CA GLU A 100 7.72 6.94 5.54
C GLU A 100 7.42 7.66 6.86
N VAL A 101 6.49 7.13 7.62
CA VAL A 101 6.13 7.62 8.96
C VAL A 101 6.03 6.45 9.95
N GLU A 102 6.34 6.73 11.22
CA GLU A 102 6.28 5.71 12.28
C GLU A 102 4.84 5.33 12.65
N SER A 103 3.91 6.25 12.45
CA SER A 103 2.50 6.07 12.81
C SER A 103 1.73 5.31 11.75
N GLU A 104 0.89 4.37 12.16
CA GLU A 104 -0.10 3.72 11.29
C GLU A 104 -1.23 4.68 10.85
N ASN A 105 -1.27 5.90 11.37
CA ASN A 105 -2.13 6.96 10.85
C ASN A 105 -1.53 7.56 9.56
N ALA A 106 -1.30 6.74 8.57
CA ALA A 106 -0.70 7.06 7.28
C ALA A 106 -1.71 6.91 6.14
N ASP A 107 -1.38 7.40 4.95
CA ASP A 107 -2.24 7.26 3.77
C ASP A 107 -2.21 5.83 3.22
N LEU A 108 -1.06 5.16 3.33
CA LEU A 108 -0.88 3.75 3.02
C LEU A 108 -0.26 3.03 4.22
N VAL A 109 -0.91 2.00 4.71
CA VAL A 109 -0.33 1.08 5.70
C VAL A 109 -0.13 -0.29 5.07
N LEU A 110 1.09 -0.80 5.15
CA LEU A 110 1.48 -2.08 4.60
C LEU A 110 2.01 -3.01 5.69
N TYR A 111 1.39 -4.17 5.83
CA TYR A 111 1.85 -5.23 6.71
C TYR A 111 2.50 -6.35 5.92
N ASN A 112 3.80 -6.54 6.14
CA ASN A 112 4.56 -7.66 5.58
C ASN A 112 4.57 -8.82 6.58
N THR A 113 4.00 -9.95 6.21
CA THR A 113 3.61 -11.04 7.09
C THR A 113 4.33 -12.36 6.77
N CYS A 114 4.50 -13.22 7.77
CA CYS A 114 5.19 -14.50 7.65
C CYS A 114 4.28 -15.65 8.08
N THR A 115 4.39 -16.81 7.43
CA THR A 115 3.66 -18.05 7.79
C THR A 115 4.34 -18.85 8.90
N VAL A 116 5.63 -18.66 9.12
CA VAL A 116 6.46 -19.55 9.95
C VAL A 116 6.21 -19.41 11.46
N ARG A 117 5.47 -18.40 11.89
CA ARG A 117 5.22 -18.11 13.31
C ARG A 117 3.74 -17.89 13.57
N ASP A 118 3.07 -18.88 14.19
CA ASP A 118 1.65 -18.78 14.56
C ASP A 118 1.31 -17.52 15.38
N ASN A 119 2.23 -17.08 16.24
CA ASN A 119 2.08 -15.84 17.01
C ASN A 119 2.10 -14.56 16.14
N ALA A 120 2.71 -14.60 14.94
CA ALA A 120 2.70 -13.45 14.04
C ALA A 120 1.30 -13.24 13.45
N ASN A 121 0.59 -14.31 13.12
CA ASN A 121 -0.76 -14.26 12.57
C ASN A 121 -1.75 -13.61 13.54
N GLN A 122 -1.69 -13.96 14.83
CA GLN A 122 -2.56 -13.37 15.84
C GLN A 122 -2.32 -11.85 16.02
N LYS A 123 -1.06 -11.43 15.97
CA LYS A 123 -0.71 -10.01 16.02
C LYS A 123 -1.25 -9.24 14.82
N VAL A 124 -1.13 -9.80 13.61
CA VAL A 124 -1.67 -9.20 12.39
C VAL A 124 -3.18 -9.01 12.50
N TYR A 125 -3.92 -10.04 12.90
CA TYR A 125 -5.38 -9.94 13.05
C TYR A 125 -5.80 -8.89 14.09
N GLY A 126 -5.11 -8.82 15.23
CA GLY A 126 -5.36 -7.79 16.24
C GLY A 126 -5.11 -6.37 15.70
N ARG A 127 -4.01 -6.19 14.97
CA ARG A 127 -3.68 -4.88 14.36
C ARG A 127 -4.65 -4.49 13.25
N LEU A 128 -5.16 -5.45 12.47
CA LEU A 128 -6.20 -5.18 11.47
C LEU A 128 -7.45 -4.56 12.09
N GLY A 129 -7.87 -5.03 13.27
CA GLY A 129 -8.99 -4.43 13.99
C GLY A 129 -8.74 -2.95 14.35
N TYR A 130 -7.52 -2.60 14.72
CA TYR A 130 -7.13 -1.21 14.96
C TYR A 130 -7.14 -0.38 13.66
N LEU A 131 -6.59 -0.92 12.57
CA LEU A 131 -6.60 -0.24 11.27
C LEU A 131 -8.03 0.01 10.74
N GLN A 132 -8.97 -0.87 11.04
CA GLN A 132 -10.38 -0.63 10.73
C GLN A 132 -10.91 0.65 11.39
N THR A 133 -10.51 0.88 12.64
CA THR A 133 -10.90 2.08 13.37
C THR A 133 -10.29 3.34 12.76
N LEU A 134 -9.03 3.28 12.35
CA LEU A 134 -8.37 4.38 11.64
C LEU A 134 -9.02 4.63 10.28
N LYS A 135 -9.29 3.59 9.50
CA LYS A 135 -9.90 3.72 8.18
C LYS A 135 -11.32 4.30 8.23
N LYS A 136 -12.08 4.06 9.30
CA LYS A 136 -13.38 4.71 9.51
C LYS A 136 -13.26 6.22 9.66
N LYS A 137 -12.17 6.69 10.28
CA LYS A 137 -11.87 8.12 10.42
C LYS A 137 -11.25 8.72 9.17
N ARG A 138 -10.54 7.91 8.39
CA ARG A 138 -9.84 8.28 7.15
C ARG A 138 -10.23 7.33 6.02
N PRO A 139 -11.40 7.50 5.37
CA PRO A 139 -11.89 6.57 4.34
C PRO A 139 -10.95 6.39 3.14
N GLY A 140 -10.14 7.41 2.83
CA GLY A 140 -9.12 7.37 1.77
C GLY A 140 -7.84 6.61 2.13
N MET A 141 -7.69 6.14 3.38
CA MET A 141 -6.54 5.33 3.80
C MET A 141 -6.53 3.98 3.10
N MET A 142 -5.37 3.56 2.60
CA MET A 142 -5.16 2.25 1.98
C MET A 142 -4.52 1.29 2.98
N ILE A 143 -5.06 0.07 3.08
CA ILE A 143 -4.52 -1.02 3.91
C ILE A 143 -4.09 -2.15 3.00
N SER A 144 -2.81 -2.49 3.06
CA SER A 144 -2.20 -3.51 2.22
C SER A 144 -1.57 -4.63 3.06
N LEU A 145 -1.73 -5.87 2.64
CA LEU A 145 -1.10 -7.05 3.24
C LEU A 145 -0.21 -7.74 2.23
N CYS A 146 1.01 -8.06 2.62
CA CYS A 146 1.91 -8.84 1.79
C CYS A 146 2.69 -9.88 2.60
N GLY A 147 3.51 -10.65 1.91
CA GLY A 147 4.38 -11.63 2.54
C GLY A 147 3.95 -13.08 2.34
N CYS A 148 4.67 -14.00 2.95
CA CYS A 148 4.46 -15.44 2.78
C CYS A 148 3.05 -15.89 3.25
N MET A 149 2.50 -15.25 4.28
CA MET A 149 1.16 -15.54 4.79
C MET A 149 0.08 -15.30 3.73
N MET A 150 0.32 -14.38 2.81
CA MET A 150 -0.59 -14.03 1.72
C MET A 150 -0.49 -14.98 0.50
N GLN A 151 0.23 -16.08 0.63
CA GLN A 151 0.26 -17.18 -0.35
C GLN A 151 -0.64 -18.35 0.05
N GLU A 152 -1.14 -18.34 1.28
CA GLU A 152 -2.01 -19.38 1.83
C GLU A 152 -3.46 -19.10 1.42
N PRO A 153 -4.10 -19.94 0.58
CA PRO A 153 -5.47 -19.68 0.10
C PRO A 153 -6.49 -19.54 1.23
N SER A 154 -6.35 -20.34 2.28
CA SER A 154 -7.24 -20.32 3.44
C SER A 154 -7.15 -19.00 4.22
N VAL A 155 -5.97 -18.40 4.30
CA VAL A 155 -5.73 -17.11 4.94
C VAL A 155 -6.31 -15.98 4.10
N ILE A 156 -6.05 -16.02 2.78
CA ILE A 156 -6.61 -15.05 1.84
C ILE A 156 -8.13 -15.05 1.94
N GLU A 157 -8.76 -16.22 1.86
CA GLU A 157 -10.22 -16.37 1.98
C GLU A 157 -10.75 -15.81 3.30
N LYS A 158 -10.07 -16.09 4.42
CA LYS A 158 -10.42 -15.55 5.74
C LYS A 158 -10.33 -14.02 5.76
N ILE A 159 -9.26 -13.44 5.22
CA ILE A 159 -9.08 -11.99 5.19
C ILE A 159 -10.18 -11.38 4.33
N GLN A 160 -10.41 -11.93 3.16
CA GLN A 160 -11.44 -11.50 2.25
C GLN A 160 -12.84 -11.49 2.86
N LYS A 161 -13.17 -12.52 3.64
CA LYS A 161 -14.50 -12.64 4.29
C LYS A 161 -14.64 -11.76 5.52
N SER A 162 -13.58 -11.65 6.34
CA SER A 162 -13.67 -11.04 7.67
C SER A 162 -13.10 -9.63 7.75
N TYR A 163 -12.27 -9.22 6.78
CA TYR A 163 -11.55 -7.94 6.79
C TYR A 163 -11.73 -7.21 5.45
N SER A 164 -12.97 -7.00 5.05
CA SER A 164 -13.37 -6.39 3.75
C SER A 164 -12.85 -4.96 3.53
N TYR A 165 -12.27 -4.35 4.56
CA TYR A 165 -11.63 -3.04 4.51
C TYR A 165 -10.14 -3.09 4.12
N VAL A 166 -9.55 -4.27 3.99
CA VAL A 166 -8.22 -4.45 3.41
C VAL A 166 -8.33 -4.23 1.91
N ASP A 167 -7.48 -3.33 1.38
CA ASP A 167 -7.59 -2.87 0.00
C ASP A 167 -6.75 -3.70 -0.96
N LEU A 168 -5.57 -4.19 -0.51
CA LEU A 168 -4.64 -4.91 -1.37
C LEU A 168 -4.02 -6.11 -0.63
N ILE A 169 -3.95 -7.24 -1.32
CA ILE A 169 -3.28 -8.46 -0.82
C ILE A 169 -2.38 -8.99 -1.92
N PHE A 170 -1.10 -9.22 -1.64
CA PHE A 170 -0.15 -9.80 -2.59
C PHE A 170 0.92 -10.66 -1.91
N GLY A 171 1.37 -11.71 -2.59
CA GLY A 171 2.44 -12.60 -2.13
C GLY A 171 3.83 -12.01 -2.38
N THR A 172 4.86 -12.55 -1.71
CA THR A 172 6.27 -12.13 -1.88
C THR A 172 6.80 -12.34 -3.29
N HIS A 173 6.32 -13.37 -3.99
CA HIS A 173 6.73 -13.63 -5.38
C HIS A 173 6.12 -12.65 -6.38
N ASN A 174 5.05 -11.95 -6.01
CA ASN A 174 4.29 -11.07 -6.89
C ASN A 174 4.76 -9.61 -6.85
N ILE A 175 5.73 -9.28 -6.00
CA ILE A 175 6.29 -7.92 -5.89
C ILE A 175 6.98 -7.54 -7.21
N LEU A 176 7.50 -8.52 -7.93
CA LEU A 176 8.17 -8.34 -9.22
C LEU A 176 7.48 -9.08 -10.38
N ASP A 177 6.58 -10.02 -10.10
CA ASP A 177 5.91 -10.84 -11.12
C ASP A 177 4.42 -10.53 -11.20
N ARG A 178 4.01 -9.93 -12.31
CA ARG A 178 2.67 -9.36 -12.56
C ARG A 178 1.58 -10.35 -12.94
N LYS A 179 1.86 -11.64 -12.97
CA LYS A 179 0.88 -12.64 -13.39
C LYS A 179 -0.12 -13.03 -12.30
N SER A 180 0.06 -12.55 -11.08
CA SER A 180 -0.68 -13.05 -9.91
C SER A 180 -1.17 -11.99 -8.93
N VAL A 181 -1.51 -10.79 -9.40
CA VAL A 181 -2.41 -9.92 -8.66
C VAL A 181 -3.84 -10.40 -8.98
N VAL A 182 -4.32 -11.30 -8.15
CA VAL A 182 -5.70 -11.80 -8.19
C VAL A 182 -6.52 -11.07 -7.15
#